data_61f49dc4979b3181bff9fdfab2d0de8d
#
_entry.id   61f49dc4979b3181bff9fdfab2d0de8d
#
_cell.length_a   1.000
_cell.length_b   1.000
_cell.length_c   1.000
_cell.angle_alpha   90.00
_cell.angle_beta   90.00
_cell.angle_gamma   90.00
#
_symmetry.space_group_name_H-M   'P 1'
#
loop_
_entity.id
_entity.type
_entity.pdbx_description
1 polymer ?
#
loop_
_entity_poly.entity_id
_entity_poly.type
_entity_poly.pdbx_seq_one_letter_code
_entity_poly.pdbx_strand_id
1 'polypeptide(L)'
;SLKNQKTQYKYSDFQKSERDFAFILDKNFKVQELIDIITNIDKDLIKSVKVFDVYEGTNIAEGKKSIALNVTIQSLEKTLNEEDLNKINQLIISTVESKTDAKIRS
;
A
#
# COMPACT_ATOMS: atom_id res chain seq x y z
N SER A 1 -21.64 26.51 0.15
CA SER A 1 -20.59 26.62 -0.83
C SER A 1 -19.26 26.90 -0.17
N LEU A 2 -19.11 28.05 0.43
CA LEU A 2 -17.85 28.37 1.09
C LEU A 2 -17.55 27.42 2.24
N LYS A 3 -18.57 26.99 2.94
CA LYS A 3 -18.37 26.06 4.04
C LYS A 3 -17.86 24.72 3.54
N ASN A 4 -18.40 24.26 2.44
CA ASN A 4 -17.94 23.00 1.87
C ASN A 4 -16.51 23.12 1.39
N GLN A 5 -16.15 24.26 0.83
CA GLN A 5 -14.79 24.50 0.39
C GLN A 5 -13.82 24.49 1.56
N LYS A 6 -14.21 25.08 2.67
CA LYS A 6 -13.37 25.07 3.86
C LYS A 6 -13.10 23.66 4.33
N THR A 7 -14.12 22.81 4.32
CA THR A 7 -13.96 21.44 4.72
C THR A 7 -12.96 20.71 3.83
N GLN A 8 -13.08 20.95 2.53
CA GLN A 8 -12.16 20.34 1.56
C GLN A 8 -10.73 20.83 1.76
N TYR A 9 -10.58 22.12 2.01
CA TYR A 9 -9.25 22.66 2.28
C TYR A 9 -8.62 22.03 3.50
N LYS A 10 -9.43 21.80 4.51
CA LYS A 10 -8.92 21.20 5.73
C LYS A 10 -8.29 19.85 5.46
N TYR A 11 -8.96 19.04 4.64
CA TYR A 11 -8.45 17.73 4.28
C TYR A 11 -7.20 17.82 3.45
N SER A 12 -7.11 18.79 2.56
CA SER A 12 -5.97 18.93 1.68
C SER A 12 -4.75 19.52 2.39
N ASP A 13 -4.92 20.04 3.61
CA ASP A 13 -3.81 20.57 4.36
C ASP A 13 -2.88 19.50 4.89
N PHE A 14 -3.35 18.27 5.00
CA PHE A 14 -2.50 17.18 5.49
C PHE A 14 -1.79 16.51 4.34
N GLN A 15 -0.50 16.33 4.52
CA GLN A 15 0.37 15.83 3.47
C GLN A 15 0.14 14.35 3.21
N LYS A 16 0.11 14.00 1.93
CA LYS A 16 0.09 12.59 1.52
C LYS A 16 1.48 12.03 1.56
N SER A 17 1.58 10.77 1.92
CA SER A 17 2.83 10.01 1.86
C SER A 17 2.63 8.83 0.93
N GLU A 18 3.68 8.46 0.22
CA GLU A 18 3.63 7.33 -0.70
C GLU A 18 4.73 6.36 -0.35
N ARG A 19 4.41 5.08 -0.44
CA ARG A 19 5.37 4.02 -0.17
C ARG A 19 5.26 2.96 -1.24
N ASP A 20 6.41 2.52 -1.74
CA ASP A 20 6.48 1.47 -2.73
C ASP A 20 6.80 0.15 -2.04
N PHE A 21 6.14 -0.90 -2.50
CA PHE A 21 6.39 -2.25 -2.03
C PHE A 21 6.53 -3.18 -3.22
N ALA A 22 7.35 -4.20 -3.09
CA ALA A 22 7.38 -5.27 -4.05
C ALA A 22 7.26 -6.58 -3.28
N PHE A 23 6.31 -7.41 -3.68
CA PHE A 23 6.09 -8.71 -3.05
C PHE A 23 6.30 -9.81 -4.08
N ILE A 24 6.94 -10.88 -3.64
CA ILE A 24 7.11 -12.08 -4.45
C ILE A 24 6.05 -13.08 -3.99
N LEU A 25 5.27 -13.55 -4.93
CA LEU A 25 4.20 -14.49 -4.61
C LEU A 25 3.96 -15.41 -5.80
N ASP A 26 3.07 -16.38 -5.60
CA ASP A 26 2.75 -17.36 -6.61
C ASP A 26 2.27 -16.66 -7.88
N LYS A 27 2.74 -17.16 -9.05
CA LYS A 27 2.39 -16.50 -10.31
C LYS A 27 0.91 -16.52 -10.60
N ASN A 28 0.17 -17.45 -10.01
CA ASN A 28 -1.28 -17.54 -10.21
C ASN A 28 -2.07 -16.71 -9.22
N PHE A 29 -1.40 -16.07 -8.26
CA PHE A 29 -2.08 -15.23 -7.29
C PHE A 29 -2.68 -14.01 -8.00
N LYS A 30 -3.93 -13.70 -7.68
CA LYS A 30 -4.61 -12.61 -8.35
C LYS A 30 -4.18 -11.26 -7.79
N VAL A 31 -3.79 -10.37 -8.69
CA VAL A 31 -3.33 -9.03 -8.31
C VAL A 31 -4.39 -8.29 -7.52
N GLN A 32 -5.65 -8.42 -7.92
CA GLN A 32 -6.73 -7.72 -7.23
C GLN A 32 -6.86 -8.17 -5.79
N GLU A 33 -6.57 -9.44 -5.51
CA GLU A 33 -6.63 -9.95 -4.15
C GLU A 33 -5.59 -9.26 -3.26
N LEU A 34 -4.40 -9.02 -3.79
CA LEU A 34 -3.36 -8.32 -3.06
C LEU A 34 -3.78 -6.86 -2.78
N ILE A 35 -4.34 -6.21 -3.79
CA ILE A 35 -4.85 -4.84 -3.63
C ILE A 35 -5.90 -4.80 -2.53
N ASP A 36 -6.82 -5.76 -2.52
CA ASP A 36 -7.90 -5.79 -1.54
C ASP A 36 -7.36 -6.00 -0.13
N ILE A 37 -6.39 -6.89 0.04
CA ILE A 37 -5.80 -7.14 1.35
C ILE A 37 -5.21 -5.84 1.91
N ILE A 38 -4.43 -5.13 1.10
CA ILE A 38 -3.77 -3.92 1.57
C ILE A 38 -4.80 -2.81 1.82
N THR A 39 -5.75 -2.65 0.91
CA THR A 39 -6.78 -1.62 1.05
C THR A 39 -7.55 -1.76 2.35
N ASN A 40 -7.78 -2.99 2.79
CA ASN A 40 -8.59 -3.25 3.97
C ASN A 40 -7.82 -3.22 5.29
N ILE A 41 -6.50 -2.99 5.25
CA ILE A 41 -5.71 -2.92 6.48
C ILE A 41 -6.13 -1.74 7.33
N ASP A 42 -6.26 -0.57 6.73
CA ASP A 42 -6.65 0.64 7.46
C ASP A 42 -7.29 1.60 6.45
N LYS A 43 -8.61 1.57 6.41
CA LYS A 43 -9.33 2.36 5.42
C LYS A 43 -9.27 3.86 5.69
N ASP A 44 -8.96 4.23 6.92
CA ASP A 44 -8.83 5.65 7.25
C ASP A 44 -7.50 6.23 6.78
N LEU A 45 -6.45 5.43 6.74
CA LEU A 45 -5.12 5.90 6.38
C LEU A 45 -4.73 5.55 4.95
N ILE A 46 -5.12 4.38 4.45
CA ILE A 46 -4.72 3.95 3.12
C ILE A 46 -5.72 4.46 2.10
N LYS A 47 -5.28 5.39 1.27
CA LYS A 47 -6.16 6.08 0.33
C LYS A 47 -6.16 5.46 -1.05
N SER A 48 -5.05 4.88 -1.47
CA SER A 48 -5.02 4.17 -2.74
C SER A 48 -3.91 3.13 -2.74
N VAL A 49 -4.11 2.09 -3.54
CA VAL A 49 -3.14 1.04 -3.76
C VAL A 49 -3.09 0.83 -5.27
N LYS A 50 -1.93 1.08 -5.88
CA LYS A 50 -1.78 1.00 -7.33
C LYS A 50 -0.63 0.07 -7.68
N VAL A 51 -0.92 -0.93 -8.49
CA VAL A 51 0.12 -1.81 -9.01
C VAL A 51 0.73 -1.13 -10.23
N PHE A 52 2.05 -0.99 -10.25
CA PHE A 52 2.72 -0.36 -11.38
C PHE A 52 3.67 -1.31 -12.11
N ASP A 53 3.88 -2.51 -11.59
CA ASP A 53 4.70 -3.49 -12.30
C ASP A 53 4.37 -4.91 -11.85
N VAL A 54 4.36 -5.84 -12.78
CA VAL A 54 4.24 -7.27 -12.50
C VAL A 54 5.34 -7.93 -13.30
N TYR A 55 6.27 -8.59 -12.62
CA TYR A 55 7.47 -9.11 -13.27
C TYR A 55 7.65 -10.59 -12.98
N GLU A 56 7.96 -11.35 -14.05
CA GLU A 56 8.41 -12.73 -13.97
C GLU A 56 9.71 -12.81 -14.74
N GLY A 57 10.61 -13.66 -14.31
CA GLY A 57 11.84 -13.87 -15.08
C GLY A 57 13.06 -13.95 -14.19
N THR A 58 14.17 -13.42 -14.70
CA THR A 58 15.47 -13.50 -14.05
C THR A 58 15.39 -12.92 -12.62
N ASN A 59 15.98 -13.60 -11.68
CA ASN A 59 16.01 -13.21 -10.26
C ASN A 59 14.71 -13.44 -9.52
N ILE A 60 13.69 -14.00 -10.19
CA ILE A 60 12.46 -14.40 -9.54
C ILE A 60 12.35 -15.91 -9.67
N ALA A 61 12.05 -16.59 -8.58
CA ALA A 61 11.95 -18.04 -8.59
C ALA A 61 10.90 -18.50 -9.58
N GLU A 62 11.15 -19.66 -10.18
CA GLU A 62 10.19 -20.23 -11.13
C GLU A 62 8.86 -20.47 -10.44
N GLY A 63 7.76 -20.14 -11.13
CA GLY A 63 6.43 -20.27 -10.55
C GLY A 63 6.02 -19.09 -9.70
N LYS A 64 6.86 -18.09 -9.59
CA LYS A 64 6.62 -16.90 -8.81
C LYS A 64 6.61 -15.65 -9.70
N LYS A 65 6.08 -14.57 -9.14
CA LYS A 65 6.14 -13.25 -9.78
C LYS A 65 6.36 -12.20 -8.72
N SER A 66 6.86 -11.06 -9.14
CA SER A 66 7.01 -9.89 -8.29
C SER A 66 5.93 -8.89 -8.66
N ILE A 67 5.17 -8.42 -7.69
CA ILE A 67 4.18 -7.38 -7.90
C ILE A 67 4.67 -6.15 -7.17
N ALA A 68 4.93 -5.07 -7.92
CA ALA A 68 5.35 -3.80 -7.35
C ALA A 68 4.14 -2.87 -7.30
N LEU A 69 3.95 -2.25 -6.15
CA LEU A 69 2.80 -1.38 -5.97
C LEU A 69 3.16 -0.17 -5.12
N ASN A 70 2.34 0.84 -5.29
CA ASN A 70 2.47 2.11 -4.58
C ASN A 70 1.25 2.27 -3.69
N VAL A 71 1.50 2.61 -2.43
CA VAL A 71 0.43 2.83 -1.44
C VAL A 71 0.46 4.30 -1.05
N THR A 72 -0.67 4.98 -1.19
CA THR A 72 -0.82 6.35 -0.75
C THR A 72 -1.44 6.36 0.64
N ILE A 73 -0.79 7.04 1.56
CA ILE A 73 -1.18 7.09 2.97
C ILE A 73 -1.41 8.54 3.37
N GLN A 74 -2.54 8.80 3.99
CA GLN A 74 -2.86 10.14 4.44
C GLN A 74 -3.86 10.08 5.59
N SER A 75 -3.56 10.78 6.66
CA SER A 75 -4.52 10.97 7.74
C SER A 75 -5.33 12.24 7.46
N LEU A 76 -6.61 12.22 7.78
CA LEU A 76 -7.45 13.41 7.70
C LEU A 76 -7.41 14.22 8.99
N GLU A 77 -6.68 13.74 9.98
CA GLU A 77 -6.64 14.37 11.30
C GLU A 77 -5.30 14.99 11.64
N LYS A 78 -4.21 14.52 11.03
CA LYS A 78 -2.88 15.02 11.34
C LYS A 78 -1.91 14.69 10.22
N THR A 79 -0.76 15.37 10.24
CA THR A 79 0.35 15.00 9.37
C THR A 79 1.08 13.84 10.02
N LEU A 80 1.29 12.77 9.25
CA LEU A 80 1.97 11.57 9.75
C LEU A 80 3.47 11.81 9.80
N ASN A 81 4.10 11.41 10.89
CA ASN A 81 5.54 11.50 11.02
C ASN A 81 6.19 10.18 10.60
N GLU A 82 7.53 10.13 10.63
CA GLU A 82 8.25 8.93 10.18
C GLU A 82 7.90 7.70 11.00
N GLU A 83 7.69 7.89 12.29
CA GLU A 83 7.34 6.77 13.15
C GLU A 83 5.99 6.19 12.77
N ASP A 84 5.02 7.07 12.51
CA ASP A 84 3.69 6.64 12.06
C ASP A 84 3.79 5.86 10.76
N LEU A 85 4.59 6.37 9.82
CA LEU A 85 4.74 5.73 8.51
C LEU A 85 5.45 4.39 8.62
N ASN A 86 6.44 4.29 9.50
CA ASN A 86 7.13 3.02 9.72
C ASN A 86 6.19 1.96 10.29
N LYS A 87 5.29 2.37 11.18
CA LYS A 87 4.31 1.44 11.74
C LYS A 87 3.38 0.92 10.66
N ILE A 88 2.90 1.80 9.79
CA ILE A 88 2.04 1.40 8.68
C ILE A 88 2.79 0.49 7.72
N ASN A 89 4.04 0.82 7.41
CA ASN A 89 4.85 -0.04 6.55
C ASN A 89 4.94 -1.46 7.10
N GLN A 90 5.28 -1.57 8.38
CA GLN A 90 5.42 -2.89 8.99
C GLN A 90 4.09 -3.62 9.04
N LEU A 91 3.01 -2.91 9.28
CA LEU A 91 1.68 -3.51 9.30
C LEU A 91 1.30 -4.04 7.92
N ILE A 92 1.60 -3.29 6.87
CA ILE A 92 1.31 -3.73 5.51
C ILE A 92 2.09 -5.00 5.20
N ILE A 93 3.39 -4.99 5.45
CA ILE A 93 4.25 -6.13 5.16
C ILE A 93 3.80 -7.36 5.94
N SER A 94 3.61 -7.22 7.25
CA SER A 94 3.25 -8.35 8.08
C SER A 94 1.87 -8.90 7.74
N THR A 95 0.92 -8.04 7.40
CA THR A 95 -0.42 -8.48 7.06
C THR A 95 -0.42 -9.28 5.75
N VAL A 96 0.28 -8.76 4.74
CA VAL A 96 0.36 -9.46 3.45
C VAL A 96 1.06 -10.80 3.63
N GLU A 97 2.17 -10.83 4.37
CA GLU A 97 2.92 -12.06 4.56
C GLU A 97 2.17 -13.08 5.39
N SER A 98 1.29 -12.63 6.29
CA SER A 98 0.53 -13.57 7.12
C SER A 98 -0.71 -14.10 6.40
N LYS A 99 -1.28 -13.34 5.49
CA LYS A 99 -2.50 -13.74 4.79
C LYS A 99 -2.23 -14.45 3.47
N THR A 100 -0.99 -14.42 2.99
CA THR A 100 -0.62 -15.03 1.73
C THR A 100 0.75 -15.69 1.89
N ASP A 101 1.23 -16.33 0.82
CA ASP A 101 2.60 -16.85 0.78
C ASP A 101 3.59 -15.78 0.30
N ALA A 102 3.14 -14.55 0.15
CA ALA A 102 3.98 -13.47 -0.35
C ALA A 102 5.12 -13.16 0.60
N LYS A 103 6.24 -12.73 0.01
CA LYS A 103 7.40 -12.24 0.75
C LYS A 103 7.78 -10.89 0.20
N ILE A 104 8.13 -9.97 1.09
CA ILE A 104 8.60 -8.66 0.65
C ILE A 104 9.91 -8.86 -0.12
N ARG A 105 10.02 -8.16 -1.24
CA ARG A 105 11.23 -8.20 -2.04
C ARG A 105 12.10 -7.00 -1.64
N SER A 106 13.26 -7.28 -1.13
CA SER A 106 14.18 -6.24 -0.68
C SER A 106 15.31 -6.00 -1.65
#